data_e399ebce10c9e759c03d53249832c199
#
_entry.id   e399ebce10c9e759c03d53249832c199
#
_cell.length_a   1.000
_cell.length_b   1.000
_cell.length_c   1.000
_cell.angle_alpha   90.00
_cell.angle_beta   90.00
_cell.angle_gamma   90.00
#
_symmetry.space_group_name_H-M   'P 1'
#
loop_
_entity.id
_entity.type
_entity.pdbx_description
1 polymer ?
#
loop_
_entity_poly.entity_id
_entity_poly.type
_entity_poly.pdbx_seq_one_letter_code
_entity_poly.pdbx_strand_id
1 'polypeptide(L)'
;TQFVTQHQIPTVTTLLGLGAIPYEHPLFLGMGGMHGSYASNMALTECDLLINLGSRFDDRLASKPDDFAPNAKVVHVDIDPSEINKIIATDLGIVADCKNVLEQLEASQINVPSHDEWLQYCQSNKSNHPFKYEKDDKDIFCKPQEAIEYIGEITNGDAIVTTDVGQHQMWAAQFYPFKSHSQWVTSGGLGTMGFGIPSAIGAQLASPDKTVVCFVGDGGFQMTNQEMALLPEYGLNIKIVLINNGTLGMVKQWQDKFFNQRFSHSVFNDQPDFMKMAEAYGVKGFLIDHPNKLTKTLDSAFNYSGPALIEVRISPTEPVNPMIPSGKANHEMEGLE
;
A
#
# COMPACT_ATOMS: atom_id res chain seq x y z
N THR A 1 -16.80 7.20 -4.90
CA THR A 1 -16.30 8.39 -5.63
C THR A 1 -17.41 9.42 -5.83
N GLN A 2 -18.62 9.04 -6.33
CA GLN A 2 -19.71 9.99 -6.67
C GLN A 2 -20.09 10.85 -5.47
N PHE A 3 -20.41 10.27 -4.33
CA PHE A 3 -20.76 10.98 -3.10
C PHE A 3 -19.68 11.99 -2.67
N VAL A 4 -18.42 11.55 -2.68
CA VAL A 4 -17.25 12.38 -2.33
C VAL A 4 -17.13 13.59 -3.27
N THR A 5 -17.26 13.34 -4.58
CA THR A 5 -17.16 14.40 -5.60
C THR A 5 -18.31 15.40 -5.49
N GLN A 6 -19.54 14.91 -5.32
CA GLN A 6 -20.72 15.76 -5.23
C GLN A 6 -20.67 16.71 -4.01
N HIS A 7 -20.16 16.20 -2.89
CA HIS A 7 -20.15 16.94 -1.62
C HIS A 7 -18.76 17.52 -1.29
N GLN A 8 -17.77 17.40 -2.19
CA GLN A 8 -16.40 17.91 -2.05
C GLN A 8 -15.71 17.48 -0.75
N ILE A 9 -15.87 16.21 -0.35
CA ILE A 9 -15.38 15.68 0.93
C ILE A 9 -13.94 15.15 0.79
N PRO A 10 -12.95 15.71 1.50
CA PRO A 10 -11.60 15.12 1.57
C PRO A 10 -11.66 13.68 2.10
N THR A 11 -11.00 12.76 1.42
CA THR A 11 -11.16 11.33 1.68
C THR A 11 -9.83 10.64 1.93
N VAL A 12 -9.79 9.84 2.98
CA VAL A 12 -8.68 8.99 3.37
C VAL A 12 -9.11 7.53 3.20
N THR A 13 -8.20 6.65 2.75
CA THR A 13 -8.45 5.21 2.75
C THR A 13 -7.59 4.50 3.79
N THR A 14 -8.04 3.34 4.23
CA THR A 14 -7.16 2.38 4.89
C THR A 14 -6.26 1.69 3.86
N LEU A 15 -5.27 0.90 4.30
CA LEU A 15 -4.46 0.06 3.42
C LEU A 15 -5.35 -0.80 2.50
N LEU A 16 -6.36 -1.48 3.05
CA LEU A 16 -7.27 -2.32 2.25
C LEU A 16 -8.25 -1.53 1.39
N GLY A 17 -8.45 -0.24 1.70
CA GLY A 17 -9.34 0.66 0.96
C GLY A 17 -8.69 1.34 -0.24
N LEU A 18 -7.40 1.08 -0.52
CA LEU A 18 -6.71 1.68 -1.67
C LEU A 18 -7.44 1.37 -2.98
N GLY A 19 -7.57 2.38 -3.82
CA GLY A 19 -8.32 2.30 -5.08
C GLY A 19 -9.84 2.53 -4.94
N ALA A 20 -10.41 2.63 -3.73
CA ALA A 20 -11.81 3.04 -3.55
C ALA A 20 -12.07 4.46 -4.08
N ILE A 21 -11.06 5.32 -3.96
CA ILE A 21 -10.96 6.61 -4.63
C ILE A 21 -9.70 6.55 -5.51
N PRO A 22 -9.77 6.94 -6.80
CA PRO A 22 -8.60 6.96 -7.67
C PRO A 22 -7.48 7.83 -7.10
N TYR A 23 -6.22 7.38 -7.25
CA TYR A 23 -5.05 8.06 -6.70
C TYR A 23 -4.95 9.54 -7.13
N GLU A 24 -5.28 9.82 -8.39
CA GLU A 24 -5.21 11.19 -8.95
C GLU A 24 -6.42 12.06 -8.58
N HIS A 25 -7.43 11.50 -7.88
CA HIS A 25 -8.61 12.27 -7.51
C HIS A 25 -8.24 13.42 -6.56
N PRO A 26 -8.68 14.67 -6.80
CA PRO A 26 -8.24 15.83 -6.02
C PRO A 26 -8.63 15.75 -4.54
N LEU A 27 -9.70 15.04 -4.22
CA LEU A 27 -10.18 14.85 -2.84
C LEU A 27 -9.57 13.62 -2.14
N PHE A 28 -8.76 12.82 -2.83
CA PHE A 28 -8.04 11.71 -2.23
C PHE A 28 -6.78 12.22 -1.55
N LEU A 29 -6.69 12.08 -0.24
CA LEU A 29 -5.54 12.54 0.55
C LEU A 29 -4.46 11.49 0.69
N GLY A 30 -4.76 10.23 0.39
CA GLY A 30 -3.86 9.09 0.53
C GLY A 30 -4.36 8.05 1.53
N MET A 31 -3.49 7.10 1.86
CA MET A 31 -3.71 6.13 2.92
C MET A 31 -3.46 6.77 4.28
N GLY A 32 -4.31 6.48 5.27
CA GLY A 32 -4.11 6.87 6.67
C GLY A 32 -3.39 5.80 7.48
N GLY A 33 -2.90 6.19 8.66
CA GLY A 33 -2.28 5.30 9.63
C GLY A 33 -0.75 5.27 9.57
N MET A 34 -0.15 4.20 10.10
CA MET A 34 1.27 4.09 10.43
C MET A 34 2.23 4.51 9.30
N HIS A 35 1.97 4.09 8.06
CA HIS A 35 2.75 4.45 6.87
C HIS A 35 1.93 5.31 5.88
N GLY A 36 0.92 5.98 6.41
CA GLY A 36 0.04 6.85 5.63
C GLY A 36 0.70 8.17 5.24
N SER A 37 0.01 8.92 4.37
CA SER A 37 0.47 10.27 3.98
C SER A 37 0.30 11.27 5.13
N TYR A 38 1.12 12.32 5.11
CA TYR A 38 0.97 13.43 6.05
C TYR A 38 -0.45 14.02 5.99
N ALA A 39 -0.93 14.31 4.78
CA ALA A 39 -2.25 14.92 4.58
C ALA A 39 -3.38 14.04 5.16
N SER A 40 -3.32 12.72 4.98
CA SER A 40 -4.30 11.79 5.53
C SER A 40 -4.31 11.79 7.05
N ASN A 41 -3.13 11.70 7.65
CA ASN A 41 -3.02 11.61 9.10
C ASN A 41 -3.38 12.92 9.80
N MET A 42 -3.03 14.07 9.19
CA MET A 42 -3.47 15.37 9.70
C MET A 42 -4.98 15.57 9.54
N ALA A 43 -5.56 15.16 8.42
CA ALA A 43 -7.00 15.22 8.23
C ALA A 43 -7.76 14.36 9.26
N LEU A 44 -7.28 13.15 9.55
CA LEU A 44 -7.84 12.28 10.59
C LEU A 44 -7.70 12.90 12.00
N THR A 45 -6.61 13.63 12.26
CA THR A 45 -6.36 14.25 13.57
C THR A 45 -7.24 15.48 13.82
N GLU A 46 -7.44 16.31 12.78
CA GLU A 46 -7.98 17.66 12.94
C GLU A 46 -9.44 17.82 12.47
N CYS A 47 -10.06 16.77 11.88
CA CYS A 47 -11.44 16.84 11.46
C CYS A 47 -12.40 17.07 12.64
N ASP A 48 -13.53 17.75 12.38
CA ASP A 48 -14.64 17.93 13.31
C ASP A 48 -15.76 16.89 13.11
N LEU A 49 -15.78 16.24 11.93
CA LEU A 49 -16.67 15.14 11.60
C LEU A 49 -15.89 14.05 10.87
N LEU A 50 -15.90 12.85 11.39
CA LEU A 50 -15.34 11.65 10.76
C LEU A 50 -16.49 10.70 10.35
N ILE A 51 -16.65 10.48 9.06
CA ILE A 51 -17.56 9.46 8.52
C ILE A 51 -16.73 8.25 8.15
N ASN A 52 -16.75 7.23 8.99
CA ASN A 52 -16.05 5.99 8.79
C ASN A 52 -16.95 4.96 8.09
N LEU A 53 -16.47 4.45 6.94
CA LEU A 53 -17.19 3.49 6.11
C LEU A 53 -16.42 2.16 6.07
N GLY A 54 -16.78 1.21 6.95
CA GLY A 54 -16.23 -0.15 6.96
C GLY A 54 -14.79 -0.30 7.47
N SER A 55 -14.21 0.74 8.09
CA SER A 55 -12.90 0.62 8.73
C SER A 55 -13.05 0.22 10.21
N ARG A 56 -12.23 -0.72 10.66
CA ARG A 56 -12.30 -1.28 12.03
C ARG A 56 -11.52 -0.48 13.07
N PHE A 57 -10.88 0.61 12.68
CA PHE A 57 -9.98 1.38 13.56
C PHE A 57 -8.89 0.53 14.20
N ASP A 58 -8.26 -0.36 13.40
CA ASP A 58 -7.18 -1.21 13.90
C ASP A 58 -5.95 -0.41 14.32
N ASP A 59 -5.01 -1.08 15.00
CA ASP A 59 -3.80 -0.47 15.56
C ASP A 59 -2.82 0.11 14.52
N ARG A 60 -3.01 -0.22 13.24
CA ARG A 60 -2.22 0.39 12.14
C ARG A 60 -2.82 1.71 11.68
N LEU A 61 -4.12 1.91 11.85
CA LEU A 61 -4.83 3.15 11.56
C LEU A 61 -4.90 4.06 12.79
N ALA A 62 -5.30 3.53 13.94
CA ALA A 62 -5.54 4.23 15.19
C ALA A 62 -4.60 3.70 16.30
N SER A 63 -3.29 3.91 16.12
CA SER A 63 -2.26 3.37 17.01
C SER A 63 -2.37 3.89 18.46
N LYS A 64 -2.97 5.07 18.64
CA LYS A 64 -3.32 5.69 19.92
C LYS A 64 -4.78 6.12 19.91
N PRO A 65 -5.72 5.24 20.28
CA PRO A 65 -7.14 5.50 20.14
C PRO A 65 -7.64 6.78 20.85
N ASP A 66 -7.10 7.11 22.01
CA ASP A 66 -7.49 8.29 22.78
C ASP A 66 -7.17 9.62 22.08
N ASP A 67 -6.20 9.61 21.17
CA ASP A 67 -5.76 10.77 20.39
C ASP A 67 -6.15 10.67 18.91
N PHE A 68 -6.98 9.69 18.55
CA PHE A 68 -7.46 9.52 17.18
C PHE A 68 -8.72 10.36 16.97
N ALA A 69 -8.68 11.32 16.04
CA ALA A 69 -9.79 12.23 15.74
C ALA A 69 -10.42 12.87 17.01
N PRO A 70 -9.61 13.47 17.91
CA PRO A 70 -10.03 13.80 19.28
C PRO A 70 -11.13 14.86 19.35
N ASN A 71 -11.30 15.65 18.29
CA ASN A 71 -12.29 16.72 18.21
C ASN A 71 -13.48 16.37 17.31
N ALA A 72 -13.49 15.20 16.69
CA ALA A 72 -14.50 14.83 15.72
C ALA A 72 -15.75 14.22 16.36
N LYS A 73 -16.90 14.51 15.78
CA LYS A 73 -18.03 13.60 15.87
C LYS A 73 -17.79 12.43 14.93
N VAL A 74 -17.99 11.21 15.44
CA VAL A 74 -17.71 10.00 14.71
C VAL A 74 -18.99 9.29 14.29
N VAL A 75 -19.20 9.20 12.98
CA VAL A 75 -20.23 8.34 12.37
C VAL A 75 -19.54 7.07 11.90
N HIS A 76 -19.92 5.91 12.43
CA HIS A 76 -19.33 4.64 12.06
C HIS A 76 -20.35 3.73 11.38
N VAL A 77 -20.13 3.42 10.13
CA VAL A 77 -20.90 2.47 9.34
C VAL A 77 -20.08 1.19 9.19
N ASP A 78 -20.62 0.08 9.69
CA ASP A 78 -20.02 -1.23 9.50
C ASP A 78 -21.10 -2.31 9.34
N ILE A 79 -20.81 -3.36 8.58
CA ILE A 79 -21.73 -4.49 8.44
C ILE A 79 -21.70 -5.40 9.67
N ASP A 80 -20.57 -5.40 10.39
CA ASP A 80 -20.40 -6.17 11.63
C ASP A 80 -20.76 -5.31 12.85
N PRO A 81 -21.86 -5.64 13.58
CA PRO A 81 -22.26 -4.88 14.75
C PRO A 81 -21.19 -4.91 15.87
N SER A 82 -20.29 -5.87 15.88
CA SER A 82 -19.25 -5.99 16.89
C SER A 82 -18.13 -4.98 16.73
N GLU A 83 -18.00 -4.34 15.57
CA GLU A 83 -16.99 -3.30 15.33
C GLU A 83 -17.43 -1.92 15.84
N ILE A 84 -18.76 -1.69 15.98
CA ILE A 84 -19.28 -0.42 16.49
C ILE A 84 -18.92 -0.21 17.97
N ASN A 85 -18.32 0.93 18.29
CA ASN A 85 -17.82 1.27 19.64
C ASN A 85 -16.74 0.33 20.21
N LYS A 86 -16.08 -0.46 19.38
CA LYS A 86 -15.08 -1.42 19.82
C LYS A 86 -13.73 -0.76 20.17
N ILE A 87 -13.24 0.12 19.32
CA ILE A 87 -11.95 0.82 19.48
C ILE A 87 -12.19 2.32 19.70
N ILE A 88 -12.96 2.94 18.83
CA ILE A 88 -13.31 4.36 18.90
C ILE A 88 -14.77 4.49 19.30
N ALA A 89 -15.05 5.30 20.31
CA ALA A 89 -16.43 5.64 20.67
C ALA A 89 -17.09 6.43 19.53
N THR A 90 -18.33 6.08 19.17
CA THR A 90 -19.04 6.70 18.06
C THR A 90 -20.21 7.53 18.56
N ASP A 91 -20.44 8.70 17.93
CA ASP A 91 -21.67 9.48 18.18
C ASP A 91 -22.86 8.84 17.47
N LEU A 92 -22.63 8.23 16.30
CA LEU A 92 -23.65 7.52 15.55
C LEU A 92 -23.08 6.24 14.94
N GLY A 93 -23.54 5.08 15.43
CA GLY A 93 -23.22 3.76 14.84
C GLY A 93 -24.34 3.31 13.93
N ILE A 94 -24.01 2.87 12.72
CA ILE A 94 -24.95 2.36 11.71
C ILE A 94 -24.51 0.97 11.30
N VAL A 95 -25.29 -0.05 11.65
CA VAL A 95 -25.03 -1.43 11.23
C VAL A 95 -25.70 -1.64 9.88
N ALA A 96 -24.93 -1.53 8.81
CA ALA A 96 -25.41 -1.67 7.43
C ALA A 96 -24.27 -1.85 6.43
N ASP A 97 -24.62 -2.31 5.23
CA ASP A 97 -23.73 -2.26 4.08
C ASP A 97 -23.44 -0.81 3.67
N CYS A 98 -22.16 -0.47 3.48
CA CYS A 98 -21.71 0.89 3.16
C CYS A 98 -22.33 1.44 1.86
N LYS A 99 -22.54 0.59 0.85
CA LYS A 99 -23.18 0.99 -0.40
C LYS A 99 -24.62 1.43 -0.15
N ASN A 100 -25.39 0.67 0.63
CA ASN A 100 -26.77 0.99 0.96
C ASN A 100 -26.89 2.31 1.73
N VAL A 101 -25.95 2.58 2.63
CA VAL A 101 -25.91 3.86 3.38
C VAL A 101 -25.61 5.02 2.43
N LEU A 102 -24.62 4.88 1.55
CA LEU A 102 -24.27 5.92 0.59
C LEU A 102 -25.43 6.21 -0.39
N GLU A 103 -26.12 5.18 -0.89
CA GLU A 103 -27.29 5.35 -1.76
C GLU A 103 -28.44 6.09 -1.05
N GLN A 104 -28.69 5.82 0.23
CA GLN A 104 -29.68 6.54 1.02
C GLN A 104 -29.28 8.00 1.29
N LEU A 105 -27.99 8.24 1.57
CA LEU A 105 -27.47 9.60 1.76
C LEU A 105 -27.60 10.42 0.47
N GLU A 106 -27.27 9.85 -0.69
CA GLU A 106 -27.45 10.51 -2.00
C GLU A 106 -28.93 10.81 -2.27
N ALA A 107 -29.83 9.86 -1.98
CA ALA A 107 -31.27 10.05 -2.17
C ALA A 107 -31.90 11.11 -1.25
N SER A 108 -31.31 11.34 -0.07
CA SER A 108 -31.83 12.28 0.93
C SER A 108 -31.54 13.75 0.62
N GLN A 109 -30.84 14.07 -0.46
CA GLN A 109 -30.50 15.42 -0.89
C GLN A 109 -29.91 16.29 0.25
N ILE A 110 -28.91 15.74 0.94
CA ILE A 110 -28.24 16.41 2.05
C ILE A 110 -27.67 17.75 1.58
N ASN A 111 -27.97 18.81 2.31
CA ASN A 111 -27.31 20.09 2.13
C ASN A 111 -26.05 20.12 3.01
N VAL A 112 -24.89 19.96 2.41
CA VAL A 112 -23.59 20.06 3.09
C VAL A 112 -23.20 21.54 3.13
N PRO A 113 -22.94 22.13 4.31
CA PRO A 113 -22.42 23.49 4.39
C PRO A 113 -21.08 23.63 3.68
N SER A 114 -20.74 24.85 3.23
CA SER A 114 -19.40 25.12 2.69
C SER A 114 -18.33 24.79 3.72
N HIS A 115 -17.28 24.11 3.25
CA HIS A 115 -16.09 23.74 4.00
C HIS A 115 -14.82 24.03 3.21
N ASP A 116 -14.81 25.11 2.43
CA ASP A 116 -13.74 25.47 1.51
C ASP A 116 -12.40 25.65 2.23
N GLU A 117 -12.40 26.22 3.44
CA GLU A 117 -11.18 26.40 4.24
C GLU A 117 -10.57 25.04 4.64
N TRP A 118 -11.42 24.09 5.02
CA TRP A 118 -11.00 22.73 5.34
C TRP A 118 -10.44 22.01 4.10
N LEU A 119 -11.10 22.14 2.97
CA LEU A 119 -10.65 21.58 1.71
C LEU A 119 -9.29 22.15 1.30
N GLN A 120 -9.12 23.46 1.40
CA GLN A 120 -7.85 24.14 1.10
C GLN A 120 -6.75 23.68 2.07
N TYR A 121 -7.03 23.53 3.35
CA TYR A 121 -6.10 22.99 4.33
C TYR A 121 -5.61 21.58 3.94
N CYS A 122 -6.53 20.67 3.66
CA CYS A 122 -6.22 19.29 3.27
C CYS A 122 -5.38 19.24 1.97
N GLN A 123 -5.76 20.03 0.96
CA GLN A 123 -5.03 20.10 -0.31
C GLN A 123 -3.63 20.70 -0.14
N SER A 124 -3.49 21.72 0.71
CA SER A 124 -2.20 22.32 1.03
C SER A 124 -1.27 21.31 1.70
N ASN A 125 -1.77 20.53 2.65
CA ASN A 125 -1.01 19.47 3.28
C ASN A 125 -0.56 18.41 2.28
N LYS A 126 -1.44 18.00 1.37
CA LYS A 126 -1.10 17.04 0.30
C LYS A 126 -0.01 17.56 -0.62
N SER A 127 -0.08 18.84 -0.99
CA SER A 127 0.88 19.46 -1.91
C SER A 127 2.23 19.73 -1.27
N ASN A 128 2.24 20.13 0.01
CA ASN A 128 3.45 20.52 0.73
C ASN A 128 4.22 19.32 1.28
N HIS A 129 3.53 18.19 1.53
CA HIS A 129 4.10 17.00 2.14
C HIS A 129 3.80 15.73 1.31
N PRO A 130 4.20 15.68 0.03
CA PRO A 130 4.07 14.46 -0.76
C PRO A 130 5.01 13.38 -0.21
N PHE A 131 4.74 12.12 -0.55
CA PHE A 131 5.74 11.07 -0.35
C PHE A 131 7.01 11.43 -1.12
N LYS A 132 8.16 11.25 -0.49
CA LYS A 132 9.47 11.58 -1.04
C LYS A 132 10.46 10.45 -0.85
N TYR A 133 11.42 10.38 -1.73
CA TYR A 133 12.63 9.59 -1.60
C TYR A 133 13.78 10.32 -2.28
N GLU A 134 14.98 10.16 -1.75
CA GLU A 134 16.15 10.82 -2.31
C GLU A 134 16.84 9.90 -3.31
N LYS A 135 17.29 10.50 -4.41
CA LYS A 135 18.16 9.85 -5.40
C LYS A 135 19.50 10.55 -5.38
N ASP A 136 20.58 9.79 -5.37
CA ASP A 136 21.94 10.29 -5.58
C ASP A 136 22.50 9.60 -6.85
N ASP A 137 23.16 10.37 -7.73
CA ASP A 137 23.85 9.83 -8.92
C ASP A 137 24.93 8.80 -8.56
N LYS A 138 25.35 8.76 -7.29
CA LYS A 138 26.29 7.77 -6.75
C LYS A 138 25.62 6.52 -6.18
N ASP A 139 24.29 6.45 -6.20
CA ASP A 139 23.57 5.28 -5.72
C ASP A 139 23.99 4.03 -6.49
N ILE A 140 24.43 3.01 -5.76
CA ILE A 140 24.74 1.68 -6.30
C ILE A 140 23.54 0.73 -6.19
N PHE A 141 22.53 1.12 -5.43
CA PHE A 141 21.27 0.39 -5.23
C PHE A 141 20.10 1.12 -5.87
N CYS A 142 19.14 0.35 -6.38
CA CYS A 142 17.89 0.92 -6.87
C CYS A 142 17.04 1.46 -5.73
N LYS A 143 16.20 2.43 -6.02
CA LYS A 143 15.13 2.88 -5.13
C LYS A 143 13.87 2.05 -5.41
N PRO A 144 13.28 1.38 -4.40
CA PRO A 144 12.05 0.62 -4.59
C PRO A 144 10.88 1.50 -5.02
N GLN A 145 10.83 2.73 -4.52
CA GLN A 145 9.83 3.74 -4.87
C GLN A 145 9.87 4.03 -6.37
N GLU A 146 11.07 4.31 -6.92
CA GLU A 146 11.27 4.57 -8.35
C GLU A 146 10.84 3.38 -9.22
N ALA A 147 11.17 2.16 -8.79
CA ALA A 147 10.76 0.96 -9.51
C ALA A 147 9.23 0.83 -9.57
N ILE A 148 8.54 1.10 -8.45
CA ILE A 148 7.09 1.01 -8.35
C ILE A 148 6.40 2.12 -9.16
N GLU A 149 6.88 3.37 -9.08
CA GLU A 149 6.37 4.47 -9.89
C GLU A 149 6.51 4.18 -11.39
N TYR A 150 7.70 3.74 -11.82
CA TYR A 150 7.92 3.41 -13.23
C TYR A 150 7.04 2.23 -13.71
N ILE A 151 6.80 1.23 -12.86
CA ILE A 151 5.84 0.16 -13.14
C ILE A 151 4.41 0.74 -13.24
N GLY A 152 4.06 1.69 -12.41
CA GLY A 152 2.81 2.43 -12.51
C GLY A 152 2.65 3.15 -13.86
N GLU A 153 3.72 3.78 -14.36
CA GLU A 153 3.77 4.43 -15.68
C GLU A 153 3.60 3.40 -16.81
N ILE A 154 4.41 2.32 -16.82
CA ILE A 154 4.33 1.26 -17.84
C ILE A 154 2.94 0.65 -17.92
N THR A 155 2.30 0.42 -16.78
CA THR A 155 0.96 -0.17 -16.68
C THR A 155 -0.15 0.86 -16.79
N ASN A 156 0.19 2.14 -16.95
CA ASN A 156 -0.76 3.24 -16.89
C ASN A 156 -1.69 3.17 -15.66
N GLY A 157 -1.16 2.70 -14.52
CA GLY A 157 -1.93 2.48 -13.29
C GLY A 157 -3.11 1.51 -13.44
N ASP A 158 -3.13 0.62 -14.44
CA ASP A 158 -4.27 -0.29 -14.71
C ASP A 158 -3.97 -1.77 -14.41
N ALA A 159 -2.82 -2.09 -13.84
CA ALA A 159 -2.53 -3.46 -13.42
C ALA A 159 -3.29 -3.85 -12.15
N ILE A 160 -3.56 -5.14 -12.00
CA ILE A 160 -3.89 -5.72 -10.70
C ILE A 160 -2.58 -5.91 -9.95
N VAL A 161 -2.46 -5.27 -8.81
CA VAL A 161 -1.28 -5.34 -7.95
C VAL A 161 -1.57 -6.25 -6.78
N THR A 162 -0.79 -7.31 -6.67
CA THR A 162 -0.78 -8.18 -5.48
C THR A 162 0.49 -7.94 -4.70
N THR A 163 0.46 -8.08 -3.39
CA THR A 163 1.68 -7.95 -2.59
C THR A 163 1.83 -9.08 -1.58
N ASP A 164 3.08 -9.42 -1.31
CA ASP A 164 3.45 -10.05 -0.06
C ASP A 164 3.50 -9.02 1.07
N VAL A 165 3.90 -9.42 2.28
CA VAL A 165 3.87 -8.57 3.47
C VAL A 165 5.27 -8.13 3.87
N GLY A 166 5.47 -6.81 4.02
CA GLY A 166 6.74 -6.20 4.39
C GLY A 166 6.88 -4.77 3.85
N GLN A 167 8.12 -4.27 3.80
CA GLN A 167 8.40 -2.92 3.29
C GLN A 167 7.90 -2.72 1.84
N HIS A 168 8.08 -3.72 0.98
CA HIS A 168 7.61 -3.70 -0.41
C HIS A 168 6.09 -3.49 -0.54
N GLN A 169 5.30 -4.02 0.40
CA GLN A 169 3.85 -3.78 0.49
C GLN A 169 3.55 -2.31 0.76
N MET A 170 4.28 -1.70 1.69
CA MET A 170 4.07 -0.29 2.05
C MET A 170 4.52 0.64 0.93
N TRP A 171 5.67 0.38 0.29
CA TRP A 171 6.08 1.16 -0.87
C TRP A 171 5.09 1.03 -2.03
N ALA A 172 4.56 -0.17 -2.30
CA ALA A 172 3.51 -0.34 -3.31
C ALA A 172 2.23 0.45 -2.97
N ALA A 173 1.84 0.46 -1.68
CA ALA A 173 0.69 1.23 -1.21
C ALA A 173 0.88 2.75 -1.32
N GLN A 174 2.13 3.24 -1.16
CA GLN A 174 2.46 4.67 -1.21
C GLN A 174 2.65 5.20 -2.63
N PHE A 175 3.26 4.41 -3.53
CA PHE A 175 3.78 4.91 -4.80
C PHE A 175 3.10 4.35 -6.05
N TYR A 176 2.27 3.29 -5.95
CA TYR A 176 1.54 2.81 -7.11
C TYR A 176 0.23 3.60 -7.30
N PRO A 177 -0.07 4.13 -8.52
CA PRO A 177 -1.21 5.01 -8.78
C PRO A 177 -2.50 4.22 -9.03
N PHE A 178 -3.11 3.66 -7.99
CA PHE A 178 -4.35 2.89 -8.10
C PHE A 178 -5.52 3.70 -8.67
N LYS A 179 -6.25 3.14 -9.62
CA LYS A 179 -7.41 3.75 -10.28
C LYS A 179 -8.74 3.16 -9.83
N SER A 180 -8.74 1.93 -9.32
CA SER A 180 -9.94 1.26 -8.84
C SER A 180 -9.65 0.29 -7.69
N HIS A 181 -10.67 0.02 -6.88
CA HIS A 181 -10.58 -0.87 -5.72
C HIS A 181 -10.26 -2.34 -6.06
N SER A 182 -10.58 -2.78 -7.26
CA SER A 182 -10.31 -4.15 -7.71
C SER A 182 -8.86 -4.41 -8.12
N GLN A 183 -8.01 -3.39 -8.05
CA GLN A 183 -6.60 -3.48 -8.44
C GLN A 183 -5.66 -3.84 -7.28
N TRP A 184 -6.11 -3.75 -6.04
CA TRP A 184 -5.27 -3.95 -4.86
C TRP A 184 -5.63 -5.23 -4.12
N VAL A 185 -4.71 -6.20 -4.07
CA VAL A 185 -4.89 -7.50 -3.42
C VAL A 185 -3.73 -7.75 -2.46
N THR A 186 -4.00 -7.69 -1.17
CA THR A 186 -2.96 -7.79 -0.13
C THR A 186 -3.50 -8.41 1.15
N SER A 187 -2.61 -9.03 1.94
CA SER A 187 -2.94 -9.50 3.29
C SER A 187 -2.77 -8.35 4.29
N GLY A 188 -3.80 -7.48 4.40
CA GLY A 188 -3.78 -6.32 5.29
C GLY A 188 -4.36 -6.58 6.68
N GLY A 189 -5.08 -7.68 6.89
CA GLY A 189 -5.64 -8.05 8.19
C GLY A 189 -4.66 -8.86 9.03
N LEU A 190 -4.34 -10.08 8.62
CA LEU A 190 -3.37 -10.95 9.31
C LEU A 190 -1.91 -10.62 8.97
N GLY A 191 -1.65 -10.01 7.82
CA GLY A 191 -0.29 -9.71 7.40
C GLY A 191 0.53 -10.97 7.08
N THR A 192 -0.04 -11.88 6.29
CA THR A 192 0.54 -13.19 6.00
C THR A 192 1.66 -13.10 4.99
N MET A 193 2.90 -13.34 5.40
CA MET A 193 4.01 -13.55 4.47
C MET A 193 3.81 -14.82 3.65
N GLY A 194 4.16 -14.77 2.35
CA GLY A 194 3.87 -15.83 1.39
C GLY A 194 2.53 -15.68 0.65
N PHE A 195 1.76 -14.64 0.92
CA PHE A 195 0.47 -14.37 0.27
C PHE A 195 0.62 -13.91 -1.19
N GLY A 196 1.73 -13.24 -1.53
CA GLY A 196 1.90 -12.50 -2.79
C GLY A 196 1.72 -13.35 -4.04
N ILE A 197 2.52 -14.40 -4.23
CA ILE A 197 2.51 -15.24 -5.44
C ILE A 197 1.18 -16.00 -5.58
N PRO A 198 0.67 -16.72 -4.57
CA PRO A 198 -0.61 -17.38 -4.67
C PRO A 198 -1.77 -16.46 -5.03
N SER A 199 -1.79 -15.25 -4.46
CA SER A 199 -2.82 -14.26 -4.76
C SER A 199 -2.70 -13.71 -6.20
N ALA A 200 -1.48 -13.56 -6.73
CA ALA A 200 -1.25 -13.18 -8.11
C ALA A 200 -1.78 -14.23 -9.10
N ILE A 201 -1.57 -15.50 -8.80
CA ILE A 201 -2.11 -16.62 -9.57
C ILE A 201 -3.64 -16.54 -9.59
N GLY A 202 -4.27 -16.39 -8.43
CA GLY A 202 -5.72 -16.22 -8.33
C GLY A 202 -6.24 -15.00 -9.11
N ALA A 203 -5.56 -13.87 -9.01
CA ALA A 203 -5.90 -12.64 -9.73
C ALA A 203 -5.81 -12.81 -11.25
N GLN A 204 -4.76 -13.47 -11.75
CA GLN A 204 -4.59 -13.70 -13.20
C GLN A 204 -5.61 -14.70 -13.74
N LEU A 205 -5.95 -15.74 -12.97
CA LEU A 205 -7.01 -16.68 -13.38
C LEU A 205 -8.39 -16.02 -13.40
N ALA A 206 -8.67 -15.12 -12.45
CA ALA A 206 -9.93 -14.37 -12.39
C ALA A 206 -10.00 -13.25 -13.44
N SER A 207 -8.87 -12.74 -13.90
CA SER A 207 -8.78 -11.62 -14.84
C SER A 207 -7.68 -11.88 -15.88
N PRO A 208 -7.91 -12.82 -16.83
CA PRO A 208 -6.88 -13.30 -17.76
C PRO A 208 -6.35 -12.21 -18.69
N ASP A 209 -7.16 -11.21 -19.02
CA ASP A 209 -6.81 -10.11 -19.92
C ASP A 209 -6.11 -8.92 -19.22
N LYS A 210 -6.00 -8.96 -17.90
CA LYS A 210 -5.35 -7.89 -17.12
C LYS A 210 -3.87 -8.21 -16.87
N THR A 211 -3.06 -7.17 -16.85
CA THR A 211 -1.69 -7.28 -16.34
C THR A 211 -1.73 -7.48 -14.83
N VAL A 212 -1.06 -8.51 -14.33
CA VAL A 212 -0.91 -8.76 -12.89
C VAL A 212 0.55 -8.54 -12.51
N VAL A 213 0.76 -7.68 -11.53
CA VAL A 213 2.06 -7.37 -10.93
C VAL A 213 2.05 -7.81 -9.48
N CYS A 214 3.03 -8.63 -9.10
CA CYS A 214 3.18 -9.12 -7.74
C CYS A 214 4.44 -8.54 -7.09
N PHE A 215 4.30 -7.62 -6.14
CA PHE A 215 5.44 -7.15 -5.37
C PHE A 215 5.70 -8.07 -4.19
N VAL A 216 6.90 -8.62 -4.11
CA VAL A 216 7.34 -9.53 -3.04
C VAL A 216 8.69 -9.09 -2.49
N GLY A 217 8.94 -9.33 -1.20
CA GLY A 217 10.28 -9.24 -0.63
C GLY A 217 10.99 -10.60 -0.70
N ASP A 218 12.30 -10.58 -0.56
CA ASP A 218 13.15 -11.77 -0.60
C ASP A 218 12.80 -12.84 0.46
N GLY A 219 12.38 -12.41 1.65
CA GLY A 219 11.92 -13.32 2.70
C GLY A 219 10.56 -13.94 2.39
N GLY A 220 9.56 -13.13 2.00
CA GLY A 220 8.21 -13.60 1.67
C GLY A 220 8.19 -14.48 0.41
N PHE A 221 8.99 -14.12 -0.61
CA PHE A 221 9.16 -14.91 -1.83
C PHE A 221 9.55 -16.36 -1.52
N GLN A 222 10.49 -16.57 -0.61
CA GLN A 222 10.99 -17.90 -0.27
C GLN A 222 9.94 -18.78 0.47
N MET A 223 8.87 -18.20 0.99
CA MET A 223 7.82 -18.95 1.68
C MET A 223 6.89 -19.71 0.73
N THR A 224 6.70 -19.18 -0.50
CA THR A 224 5.75 -19.74 -1.48
C THR A 224 6.29 -19.75 -2.91
N ASN A 225 7.62 -19.70 -3.09
CA ASN A 225 8.24 -19.71 -4.42
C ASN A 225 7.90 -20.96 -5.25
N GLN A 226 7.56 -22.08 -4.61
CA GLN A 226 7.13 -23.31 -5.29
C GLN A 226 5.87 -23.12 -6.14
N GLU A 227 5.04 -22.12 -5.83
CA GLU A 227 3.86 -21.81 -6.61
C GLU A 227 4.19 -21.27 -8.01
N MET A 228 5.44 -20.85 -8.24
CA MET A 228 5.90 -20.48 -9.59
C MET A 228 5.77 -21.62 -10.61
N ALA A 229 5.71 -22.88 -10.16
CA ALA A 229 5.50 -24.04 -11.03
C ALA A 229 4.19 -23.90 -11.85
N LEU A 230 3.17 -23.24 -11.30
CA LEU A 230 1.88 -23.05 -11.94
C LEU A 230 1.92 -22.00 -13.08
N LEU A 231 2.91 -21.11 -13.07
CA LEU A 231 2.97 -20.01 -14.05
C LEU A 231 3.13 -20.51 -15.50
N PRO A 232 4.12 -21.33 -15.83
CA PRO A 232 4.24 -21.91 -17.16
C PRO A 232 3.16 -22.97 -17.44
N GLU A 233 2.73 -23.74 -16.42
CA GLU A 233 1.74 -24.79 -16.57
C GLU A 233 0.39 -24.21 -17.08
N TYR A 234 -0.04 -23.08 -16.53
CA TYR A 234 -1.30 -22.43 -16.90
C TYR A 234 -1.11 -21.24 -17.86
N GLY A 235 0.12 -20.96 -18.31
CA GLY A 235 0.42 -19.85 -19.22
C GLY A 235 0.13 -18.47 -18.61
N LEU A 236 0.35 -18.31 -17.30
CA LEU A 236 0.01 -17.08 -16.57
C LEU A 236 1.09 -16.02 -16.79
N ASN A 237 0.71 -14.87 -17.36
CA ASN A 237 1.63 -13.77 -17.67
C ASN A 237 1.83 -12.82 -16.47
N ILE A 238 2.21 -13.35 -15.33
CA ILE A 238 2.42 -12.58 -14.11
C ILE A 238 3.83 -11.98 -14.10
N LYS A 239 3.95 -10.72 -13.67
CA LYS A 239 5.22 -10.03 -13.42
C LYS A 239 5.49 -10.02 -11.91
N ILE A 240 6.36 -10.93 -11.45
CA ILE A 240 6.79 -10.98 -10.05
C ILE A 240 7.97 -10.02 -9.90
N VAL A 241 7.78 -8.95 -9.13
CA VAL A 241 8.78 -7.93 -8.82
C VAL A 241 9.34 -8.23 -7.43
N LEU A 242 10.50 -8.84 -7.38
CA LEU A 242 11.20 -9.21 -6.16
C LEU A 242 12.07 -8.04 -5.69
N ILE A 243 11.60 -7.34 -4.66
CA ILE A 243 12.35 -6.27 -4.00
C ILE A 243 13.31 -6.91 -3.00
N ASN A 244 14.57 -7.02 -3.40
CA ASN A 244 15.60 -7.73 -2.64
C ASN A 244 16.50 -6.76 -1.89
N ASN A 245 16.40 -6.72 -0.57
CA ASN A 245 17.27 -5.97 0.33
C ASN A 245 18.14 -6.85 1.24
N GLY A 246 18.13 -8.16 1.08
CA GLY A 246 18.88 -9.09 1.92
C GLY A 246 18.39 -9.18 3.36
N THR A 247 17.13 -8.77 3.63
CA THR A 247 16.64 -8.70 5.01
C THR A 247 15.14 -8.94 5.11
N LEU A 248 14.66 -9.34 6.28
CA LEU A 248 13.28 -9.12 6.67
C LEU A 248 13.11 -7.64 7.01
N GLY A 249 12.98 -6.80 5.96
CA GLY A 249 13.21 -5.36 6.04
C GLY A 249 12.35 -4.63 7.04
N MET A 250 11.06 -4.97 7.18
CA MET A 250 10.18 -4.34 8.17
C MET A 250 10.64 -4.69 9.61
N VAL A 251 10.98 -5.94 9.87
CA VAL A 251 11.51 -6.37 11.18
C VAL A 251 12.83 -5.68 11.47
N LYS A 252 13.74 -5.63 10.48
CA LYS A 252 15.03 -4.95 10.62
C LYS A 252 14.87 -3.46 10.90
N GLN A 253 13.96 -2.76 10.21
CA GLN A 253 13.68 -1.34 10.43
C GLN A 253 13.21 -1.07 11.88
N TRP A 254 12.37 -1.95 12.44
CA TRP A 254 11.94 -1.85 13.82
C TRP A 254 13.07 -2.14 14.80
N GLN A 255 13.91 -3.14 14.54
CA GLN A 255 15.08 -3.44 15.35
C GLN A 255 16.10 -2.29 15.34
N ASP A 256 16.25 -1.65 14.20
CA ASP A 256 17.10 -0.46 14.07
C ASP A 256 16.57 0.70 14.91
N LYS A 257 15.31 1.07 14.75
CA LYS A 257 14.70 2.23 15.41
C LYS A 257 14.45 2.02 16.91
N PHE A 258 13.95 0.87 17.33
CA PHE A 258 13.39 0.68 18.68
C PHE A 258 14.18 -0.31 19.56
N PHE A 259 15.12 -1.05 18.99
CA PHE A 259 15.86 -2.09 19.71
C PHE A 259 17.39 -1.90 19.69
N ASN A 260 17.85 -0.65 19.52
CA ASN A 260 19.27 -0.29 19.53
C ASN A 260 20.11 -1.12 18.54
N GLN A 261 19.59 -1.33 17.34
CA GLN A 261 20.26 -2.10 16.27
C GLN A 261 20.62 -3.54 16.67
N ARG A 262 19.90 -4.11 17.61
CA ARG A 262 20.07 -5.52 17.98
C ARG A 262 19.35 -6.42 16.97
N PHE A 263 19.96 -6.58 15.80
CA PHE A 263 19.44 -7.40 14.72
C PHE A 263 19.44 -8.88 15.11
N SER A 264 18.28 -9.50 15.11
CA SER A 264 18.11 -10.92 15.42
C SER A 264 17.25 -11.58 14.33
N HIS A 265 17.87 -12.51 13.60
CA HIS A 265 17.23 -13.30 12.54
C HIS A 265 16.50 -12.49 11.46
N SER A 266 16.87 -11.23 11.25
CA SER A 266 16.26 -10.33 10.27
C SER A 266 17.19 -10.00 9.10
N VAL A 267 18.45 -10.43 9.14
CA VAL A 267 19.45 -10.22 8.09
C VAL A 267 19.85 -11.58 7.52
N PHE A 268 19.84 -11.71 6.21
CA PHE A 268 20.25 -12.92 5.54
C PHE A 268 21.76 -12.86 5.26
N ASN A 269 22.51 -13.83 5.78
CA ASN A 269 23.95 -13.97 5.50
C ASN A 269 24.20 -14.55 4.12
N ASP A 270 23.26 -15.32 3.60
CA ASP A 270 23.31 -15.95 2.28
C ASP A 270 21.89 -16.01 1.70
N GLN A 271 21.79 -15.94 0.38
CA GLN A 271 20.54 -16.01 -0.35
C GLN A 271 20.65 -16.94 -1.54
N PRO A 272 19.57 -17.60 -1.96
CA PRO A 272 19.57 -18.35 -3.20
C PRO A 272 19.77 -17.41 -4.41
N ASP A 273 20.30 -17.98 -5.50
CA ASP A 273 20.32 -17.31 -6.79
C ASP A 273 18.89 -17.31 -7.38
N PHE A 274 18.21 -16.19 -7.23
CA PHE A 274 16.80 -16.06 -7.67
C PHE A 274 16.65 -16.17 -9.19
N MET A 275 17.67 -15.82 -9.96
CA MET A 275 17.64 -15.97 -11.43
C MET A 275 17.70 -17.43 -11.84
N LYS A 276 18.52 -18.25 -11.18
CA LYS A 276 18.55 -19.70 -11.39
C LYS A 276 17.25 -20.37 -10.89
N MET A 277 16.68 -19.87 -9.81
CA MET A 277 15.37 -20.36 -9.36
C MET A 277 14.29 -20.10 -10.40
N ALA A 278 14.22 -18.89 -10.95
CA ALA A 278 13.27 -18.56 -12.01
C ALA A 278 13.45 -19.52 -13.22
N GLU A 279 14.68 -19.72 -13.66
CA GLU A 279 15.01 -20.64 -14.76
C GLU A 279 14.54 -22.08 -14.47
N ALA A 280 14.80 -22.58 -13.24
CA ALA A 280 14.39 -23.92 -12.81
C ALA A 280 12.87 -24.13 -12.85
N TYR A 281 12.08 -23.07 -12.65
CA TYR A 281 10.62 -23.09 -12.78
C TYR A 281 10.11 -22.75 -14.19
N GLY A 282 11.00 -22.52 -15.17
CA GLY A 282 10.57 -22.09 -16.51
C GLY A 282 10.05 -20.65 -16.58
N VAL A 283 10.39 -19.84 -15.60
CA VAL A 283 10.04 -18.41 -15.52
C VAL A 283 11.21 -17.56 -16.00
N LYS A 284 10.96 -16.53 -16.80
CA LYS A 284 12.01 -15.65 -17.31
C LYS A 284 12.55 -14.73 -16.20
N GLY A 285 13.85 -14.85 -15.89
CA GLY A 285 14.53 -13.98 -14.94
C GLY A 285 15.01 -12.66 -15.57
N PHE A 286 14.87 -11.56 -14.84
CA PHE A 286 15.42 -10.24 -15.15
C PHE A 286 16.08 -9.66 -13.89
N LEU A 287 17.34 -9.23 -13.98
CA LEU A 287 18.09 -8.70 -12.85
C LEU A 287 18.33 -7.19 -13.01
N ILE A 288 17.94 -6.44 -12.00
CA ILE A 288 18.20 -5.01 -11.83
C ILE A 288 19.10 -4.83 -10.60
N ASP A 289 20.38 -4.86 -10.80
CA ASP A 289 21.43 -4.77 -9.76
C ASP A 289 22.07 -3.37 -9.67
N HIS A 290 21.61 -2.42 -10.50
CA HIS A 290 22.11 -1.04 -10.52
C HIS A 290 21.03 -0.10 -11.08
N PRO A 291 20.88 1.15 -10.55
CA PRO A 291 19.87 2.11 -10.97
C PRO A 291 19.82 2.38 -12.48
N ASN A 292 20.97 2.44 -13.15
CA ASN A 292 21.05 2.70 -14.60
C ASN A 292 20.45 1.60 -15.49
N LYS A 293 20.13 0.43 -14.92
CA LYS A 293 19.47 -0.69 -15.63
C LYS A 293 17.95 -0.70 -15.43
N LEU A 294 17.42 0.09 -14.47
CA LEU A 294 16.06 -0.04 -13.97
C LEU A 294 15.03 0.07 -15.11
N THR A 295 14.94 1.20 -15.76
CA THR A 295 13.93 1.47 -16.80
C THR A 295 14.04 0.48 -17.97
N LYS A 296 15.24 0.32 -18.53
CA LYS A 296 15.46 -0.59 -19.65
C LYS A 296 15.10 -2.04 -19.34
N THR A 297 15.41 -2.51 -18.12
CA THR A 297 15.13 -3.90 -17.75
C THR A 297 13.64 -4.09 -17.46
N LEU A 298 12.97 -3.11 -16.82
CA LEU A 298 11.53 -3.13 -16.64
C LEU A 298 10.78 -3.12 -17.97
N ASP A 299 11.16 -2.26 -18.92
CA ASP A 299 10.60 -2.28 -20.28
C ASP A 299 10.72 -3.65 -20.94
N SER A 300 11.91 -4.26 -20.84
CA SER A 300 12.14 -5.58 -21.40
C SER A 300 11.29 -6.67 -20.75
N ALA A 301 11.10 -6.60 -19.43
CA ALA A 301 10.33 -7.57 -18.66
C ALA A 301 8.82 -7.43 -18.92
N PHE A 302 8.31 -6.20 -19.02
CA PHE A 302 6.89 -5.96 -19.29
C PHE A 302 6.50 -6.21 -20.75
N ASN A 303 7.44 -6.02 -21.69
CA ASN A 303 7.25 -6.39 -23.11
C ASN A 303 7.40 -7.90 -23.37
N TYR A 304 7.96 -8.67 -22.41
CA TYR A 304 8.08 -10.12 -22.57
C TYR A 304 6.70 -10.78 -22.36
N SER A 305 6.28 -11.58 -23.36
CA SER A 305 5.05 -12.37 -23.31
C SER A 305 5.26 -13.65 -22.52
N GLY A 306 4.92 -13.67 -21.25
CA GLY A 306 5.05 -14.81 -20.35
C GLY A 306 5.39 -14.41 -18.92
N PRO A 307 5.44 -15.39 -18.00
CA PRO A 307 5.80 -15.13 -16.61
C PRO A 307 7.22 -14.63 -16.47
N ALA A 308 7.42 -13.63 -15.62
CA ALA A 308 8.72 -13.04 -15.36
C ALA A 308 8.97 -12.85 -13.87
N LEU A 309 10.19 -13.18 -13.42
CA LEU A 309 10.72 -12.79 -12.12
C LEU A 309 11.71 -11.64 -12.32
N ILE A 310 11.44 -10.51 -11.74
CA ILE A 310 12.22 -9.28 -11.87
C ILE A 310 12.83 -8.98 -10.51
N GLU A 311 14.11 -9.34 -10.32
CA GLU A 311 14.83 -9.01 -9.09
C GLU A 311 15.33 -7.57 -9.14
N VAL A 312 14.89 -6.75 -8.18
CA VAL A 312 15.35 -5.38 -7.98
C VAL A 312 16.17 -5.32 -6.70
N ARG A 313 17.49 -5.14 -6.83
CA ARG A 313 18.39 -5.02 -5.68
C ARG A 313 18.35 -3.62 -5.11
N ILE A 314 17.98 -3.53 -3.83
CA ILE A 314 17.84 -2.27 -3.11
C ILE A 314 18.73 -2.24 -1.87
N SER A 315 18.92 -1.05 -1.30
CA SER A 315 19.69 -0.89 -0.07
C SER A 315 19.05 -1.66 1.10
N PRO A 316 19.84 -2.40 1.90
CA PRO A 316 19.33 -3.03 3.13
C PRO A 316 18.91 -2.04 4.21
N THR A 317 19.19 -0.75 4.02
CA THR A 317 18.86 0.33 4.96
C THR A 317 17.77 1.26 4.43
N GLU A 318 17.18 0.97 3.26
CA GLU A 318 16.10 1.79 2.73
C GLU A 318 14.87 1.71 3.65
N PRO A 319 14.41 2.85 4.22
CA PRO A 319 13.29 2.85 5.14
C PRO A 319 11.95 2.98 4.42
N VAL A 320 10.88 2.54 5.07
CA VAL A 320 9.53 3.00 4.75
C VAL A 320 9.25 4.26 5.57
N ASN A 321 9.15 5.38 4.89
CA ASN A 321 8.81 6.68 5.46
C ASN A 321 7.57 7.27 4.77
N PRO A 322 6.77 8.09 5.48
CA PRO A 322 6.83 8.34 6.91
C PRO A 322 6.38 7.13 7.75
N MET A 323 6.61 7.21 9.05
CA MET A 323 6.19 6.20 9.99
C MET A 323 5.66 6.82 11.28
N ILE A 324 4.52 6.34 11.77
CA ILE A 324 4.04 6.62 13.14
C ILE A 324 4.55 5.49 14.04
N PRO A 325 5.37 5.78 15.05
CA PRO A 325 5.79 4.77 16.02
C PRO A 325 4.58 4.18 16.77
N SER A 326 4.64 2.89 17.11
CA SER A 326 3.56 2.22 17.83
C SER A 326 3.21 2.94 19.12
N GLY A 327 1.91 3.16 19.37
CA GLY A 327 1.40 3.88 20.54
C GLY A 327 1.49 5.41 20.45
N LYS A 328 1.88 5.95 19.29
CA LYS A 328 1.88 7.39 19.00
C LYS A 328 0.62 7.80 18.25
N ALA A 329 0.26 9.08 18.37
CA ALA A 329 -0.87 9.67 17.66
C ALA A 329 -0.56 9.88 16.16
N ASN A 330 -1.58 10.00 15.33
CA ASN A 330 -1.43 10.09 13.87
C ASN A 330 -0.62 11.32 13.41
N HIS A 331 -0.56 12.38 14.19
CA HIS A 331 0.25 13.56 13.89
C HIS A 331 1.73 13.43 14.32
N GLU A 332 2.09 12.40 15.11
CA GLU A 332 3.45 12.17 15.59
C GLU A 332 4.24 11.31 14.58
N MET A 333 4.30 11.77 13.33
CA MET A 333 5.00 11.07 12.25
C MET A 333 6.49 11.39 12.25
N GLU A 334 7.30 10.38 11.92
CA GLU A 334 8.75 10.49 11.71
C GLU A 334 9.08 10.29 10.22
N GLY A 335 10.22 10.85 9.77
CA GLY A 335 10.70 10.65 8.39
C GLY A 335 9.90 11.45 7.35
N LEU A 336 9.54 12.69 7.69
CA LEU A 336 8.88 13.65 6.80
C LEU A 336 9.87 14.57 6.06
N GLU A 337 11.16 14.51 6.43
CA GLU A 337 12.23 15.37 5.90
C GLU A 337 12.60 15.07 4.47
#